data_5ce0f44d63fb53207952d07869aecbc5
#
_entry.id   5ce0f44d63fb53207952d07869aecbc5
#
_cell.length_a   1.000
_cell.length_b   1.000
_cell.length_c   1.000
_cell.angle_alpha   90.00
_cell.angle_beta   90.00
_cell.angle_gamma   90.00
#
_symmetry.space_group_name_H-M   'P 1'
#
loop_
_entity.id
_entity.type
_entity.pdbx_description
1 polymer ?
#
loop_
_entity_poly.entity_id
_entity_poly.type
_entity_poly.pdbx_seq_one_letter_code
_entity_poly.pdbx_strand_id
1 'polypeptide(L)'
;PQRAQFYLLLNTVTERSREHIEAFRMDWRDGACELECALPADAILSYQFALCGPSGIDPRVRVYMGSWVRLVEEARPDACNPLRLVNGRGHAASIFVGPDAQMSWPGGDVDAPSMRATREEDIGARVRARIGGGLSRCVVVHDGEQAPTRTLVVFDGDVWRANGVGWLTRRYPGLRVVTIGAGDVEARRRELTDADAVSALLGAVCDVAGVGPVAVAGQSFGGLAVLQAALGGSVPVECFIAQSPSLWWGGDVRGRGEGALMGDLGRGACRSLSGLTIWCQVGAREVAMAPVVERCAALLGECGALVRLECYSGGHDVAWWREGLLAALDEWCV
;
A
#
# COMPACT_ATOMS: atom_id res chain seq x y z
N PRO A 1 11.19 22.14 35.23
CA PRO A 1 10.53 21.00 34.61
C PRO A 1 10.87 20.98 33.14
N GLN A 2 11.50 19.88 32.63
CA GLN A 2 11.72 19.70 31.22
C GLN A 2 10.34 19.67 30.53
N ARG A 3 10.13 20.54 29.56
CA ARG A 3 8.90 20.57 28.77
C ARG A 3 8.87 19.35 27.85
N ALA A 4 7.68 18.81 27.61
CA ALA A 4 7.47 17.81 26.60
C ALA A 4 7.98 18.31 25.23
N GLN A 5 8.59 17.41 24.45
CA GLN A 5 9.11 17.71 23.11
C GLN A 5 8.23 17.03 22.08
N PHE A 6 7.87 17.76 21.03
CA PHE A 6 7.09 17.24 19.91
C PHE A 6 7.99 17.01 18.70
N TYR A 7 7.74 15.92 18.00
CA TYR A 7 8.41 15.56 16.76
C TYR A 7 7.39 15.33 15.67
N LEU A 8 7.66 15.87 14.49
CA LEU A 8 6.88 15.55 13.29
C LEU A 8 7.36 14.22 12.70
N LEU A 9 6.46 13.25 12.60
CA LEU A 9 6.68 12.01 11.87
C LEU A 9 6.00 12.12 10.51
N LEU A 10 6.77 12.53 9.52
CA LEU A 10 6.33 12.60 8.13
C LEU A 10 6.73 11.31 7.42
N ASN A 11 5.76 10.59 6.87
CA ASN A 11 5.95 9.27 6.28
C ASN A 11 7.12 9.26 5.28
N THR A 12 7.94 8.21 5.34
CA THR A 12 9.15 7.99 4.55
C THR A 12 10.25 9.01 4.82
N VAL A 13 9.94 10.29 5.04
CA VAL A 13 10.92 11.37 5.22
C VAL A 13 11.60 11.25 6.59
N THR A 14 10.84 11.25 7.67
CA THR A 14 11.39 11.13 9.03
C THR A 14 11.99 9.75 9.26
N GLU A 15 11.36 8.68 8.74
CA GLU A 15 11.85 7.31 8.89
C GLU A 15 13.26 7.13 8.28
N ARG A 16 13.52 7.72 7.13
CA ARG A 16 14.85 7.69 6.49
C ARG A 16 15.89 8.49 7.25
N SER A 17 15.44 9.53 7.93
CA SER A 17 16.28 10.41 8.74
C SER A 17 16.25 10.07 10.23
N ARG A 18 15.76 8.89 10.62
CA ARG A 18 15.59 8.50 12.03
C ARG A 18 16.85 8.56 12.87
N GLU A 19 18.05 8.47 12.25
CA GLU A 19 19.33 8.67 12.94
C GLU A 19 19.60 10.15 13.28
N HIS A 20 18.85 11.07 12.67
CA HIS A 20 18.92 12.52 12.83
C HIS A 20 17.54 13.10 13.14
N ILE A 21 16.76 12.42 13.97
CA ILE A 21 15.37 12.78 14.29
C ILE A 21 15.22 14.19 14.88
N GLU A 22 16.29 14.74 15.45
CA GLU A 22 16.33 16.11 15.98
C GLU A 22 15.97 17.17 14.91
N ALA A 23 16.22 16.88 13.63
CA ALA A 23 15.81 17.76 12.53
C ALA A 23 14.27 17.87 12.40
N PHE A 24 13.54 16.94 13.00
CA PHE A 24 12.08 16.93 13.00
C PHE A 24 11.46 17.31 14.35
N ARG A 25 12.29 17.81 15.29
CA ARG A 25 11.81 18.40 16.53
C ARG A 25 11.13 19.73 16.25
N MET A 26 9.94 19.89 16.82
CA MET A 26 9.19 21.13 16.74
C MET A 26 9.68 22.11 17.82
N ASP A 27 9.93 23.36 17.45
CA ASP A 27 10.33 24.41 18.37
C ASP A 27 9.10 25.10 18.97
N TRP A 28 9.19 25.40 20.28
CA TRP A 28 8.14 26.14 20.97
C TRP A 28 8.30 27.64 20.68
N ARG A 29 7.34 28.23 19.96
CA ARG A 29 7.28 29.64 19.62
C ARG A 29 5.86 30.20 19.87
N ASP A 30 5.74 31.33 20.48
CA ASP A 30 4.49 32.10 20.66
C ASP A 30 3.27 31.28 21.13
N GLY A 31 3.50 30.25 21.95
CA GLY A 31 2.44 29.42 22.49
C GLY A 31 2.09 28.20 21.66
N ALA A 32 2.78 27.94 20.54
CA ALA A 32 2.63 26.79 19.67
C ALA A 32 3.94 26.03 19.48
N CYS A 33 3.86 24.77 19.06
CA CYS A 33 5.00 23.99 18.55
C CYS A 33 5.03 24.11 17.04
N GLU A 34 6.16 24.55 16.49
CA GLU A 34 6.31 24.83 15.07
C GLU A 34 7.51 24.12 14.48
N LEU A 35 7.38 23.64 13.25
CA LEU A 35 8.45 23.12 12.41
C LEU A 35 8.17 23.52 10.96
N GLU A 36 9.15 24.15 10.33
CA GLU A 36 9.11 24.47 8.91
C GLU A 36 9.72 23.35 8.08
N CYS A 37 8.98 22.83 7.12
CA CYS A 37 9.42 21.78 6.20
C CYS A 37 9.15 22.18 4.75
N ALA A 38 10.17 22.04 3.88
CA ALA A 38 10.00 22.22 2.45
C ALA A 38 9.48 20.89 1.83
N LEU A 39 8.31 20.95 1.22
CA LEU A 39 7.69 19.83 0.51
C LEU A 39 7.33 20.24 -0.92
N PRO A 40 7.29 19.29 -1.89
CA PRO A 40 6.75 19.57 -3.23
C PRO A 40 5.31 20.06 -3.14
N ALA A 41 4.96 20.97 -4.04
CA ALA A 41 3.61 21.57 -4.05
C ALA A 41 2.52 20.53 -4.43
N ASP A 42 2.87 19.48 -5.14
CA ASP A 42 2.02 18.35 -5.52
C ASP A 42 2.09 17.14 -4.57
N ALA A 43 2.74 17.27 -3.41
CA ALA A 43 2.91 16.15 -2.48
C ALA A 43 1.61 15.78 -1.75
N ILE A 44 1.37 14.46 -1.62
CA ILE A 44 0.37 13.88 -0.73
C ILE A 44 1.10 12.92 0.22
N LEU A 45 1.11 13.23 1.52
CA LEU A 45 1.88 12.51 2.53
C LEU A 45 1.08 12.34 3.81
N SER A 46 1.23 11.21 4.47
CA SER A 46 0.70 11.07 5.83
C SER A 46 1.70 11.55 6.87
N TYR A 47 1.18 12.08 7.98
CA TYR A 47 1.99 12.53 9.10
C TYR A 47 1.30 12.31 10.44
N GLN A 48 2.12 12.27 11.49
CA GLN A 48 1.72 12.17 12.88
C GLN A 48 2.63 13.04 13.75
N PHE A 49 2.18 13.34 14.95
CA PHE A 49 3.01 13.96 16.00
C PHE A 49 3.36 12.95 17.07
N ALA A 50 4.64 12.84 17.39
CA ALA A 50 5.12 12.07 18.52
C ALA A 50 5.47 13.00 19.68
N LEU A 51 4.96 12.66 20.86
CA LEU A 51 5.26 13.37 22.10
C LEU A 51 6.38 12.62 22.84
N CYS A 52 7.54 13.27 23.01
CA CYS A 52 8.64 12.77 23.82
C CYS A 52 8.76 13.62 25.09
N GLY A 53 8.76 12.98 26.25
CA GLY A 53 8.83 13.67 27.53
C GLY A 53 9.90 13.05 28.43
N PRO A 54 9.97 13.47 29.71
CA PRO A 54 10.96 12.95 30.67
C PRO A 54 10.87 11.42 30.88
N SER A 55 9.74 10.82 30.52
CA SER A 55 9.52 9.37 30.52
C SER A 55 9.42 8.78 29.10
N GLY A 56 9.62 9.58 28.04
CA GLY A 56 9.55 9.16 26.64
C GLY A 56 10.90 8.69 26.09
N ILE A 57 10.90 8.33 24.80
CA ILE A 57 12.10 7.92 24.08
C ILE A 57 13.03 9.15 23.97
N ASP A 58 14.28 9.05 24.48
CA ASP A 58 15.29 10.08 24.24
C ASP A 58 15.68 10.04 22.75
N PRO A 59 15.32 11.06 21.97
CA PRO A 59 15.59 11.06 20.53
C PRO A 59 17.07 11.20 20.20
N ARG A 60 17.91 11.57 21.18
CA ARG A 60 19.38 11.66 21.03
C ARG A 60 20.04 10.28 21.11
N VAL A 61 19.35 9.29 21.62
CA VAL A 61 19.80 7.89 21.56
C VAL A 61 19.54 7.40 20.14
N ARG A 62 20.58 6.86 19.48
CA ARG A 62 20.48 6.22 18.17
C ARG A 62 19.21 5.37 18.13
N VAL A 63 18.22 5.78 17.31
CA VAL A 63 16.90 5.14 17.32
C VAL A 63 17.03 3.79 16.63
N TYR A 64 17.27 2.74 17.42
CA TYR A 64 17.17 1.37 16.94
C TYR A 64 15.76 1.07 16.45
N MET A 65 15.61 0.13 15.53
CA MET A 65 14.32 -0.20 14.91
C MET A 65 13.19 -0.41 15.94
N GLY A 66 13.46 -1.08 17.06
CA GLY A 66 12.44 -1.29 18.12
C GLY A 66 11.98 -0.01 18.81
N SER A 67 12.88 0.99 18.96
CA SER A 67 12.53 2.30 19.52
C SER A 67 11.74 3.14 18.49
N TRP A 68 12.09 3.03 17.22
CA TRP A 68 11.34 3.65 16.12
C TRP A 68 9.91 3.14 16.03
N VAL A 69 9.73 1.82 16.04
CA VAL A 69 8.40 1.19 16.02
C VAL A 69 7.54 1.73 17.17
N ARG A 70 8.08 1.79 18.39
CA ARG A 70 7.38 2.30 19.57
C ARG A 70 7.00 3.78 19.42
N LEU A 71 7.91 4.61 18.89
CA LEU A 71 7.65 6.02 18.62
C LEU A 71 6.47 6.20 17.66
N VAL A 72 6.42 5.39 16.60
CA VAL A 72 5.32 5.41 15.62
C VAL A 72 4.00 4.91 16.22
N GLU A 73 4.04 3.91 17.09
CA GLU A 73 2.85 3.37 17.78
C GLU A 73 2.23 4.40 18.76
N GLU A 74 3.08 5.20 19.43
CA GLU A 74 2.64 6.23 20.35
C GLU A 74 2.25 7.55 19.66
N ALA A 75 2.61 7.72 18.39
CA ALA A 75 2.32 8.92 17.62
C ALA A 75 0.82 9.11 17.40
N ARG A 76 0.40 10.36 17.28
CA ARG A 76 -1.02 10.73 17.12
C ARG A 76 -1.20 11.64 15.90
N PRO A 77 -2.36 11.53 15.24
CA PRO A 77 -2.70 12.45 14.17
C PRO A 77 -2.88 13.87 14.70
N ASP A 78 -2.75 14.84 13.83
CA ASP A 78 -3.03 16.25 14.10
C ASP A 78 -4.52 16.46 14.37
N ALA A 79 -4.88 16.88 15.57
CA ALA A 79 -6.28 17.10 15.96
C ALA A 79 -6.98 18.20 15.14
N CYS A 80 -6.22 19.13 14.60
CA CYS A 80 -6.75 20.27 13.81
C CYS A 80 -6.93 19.94 12.32
N ASN A 81 -6.34 18.86 11.83
CA ASN A 81 -6.49 18.44 10.43
C ASN A 81 -7.64 17.41 10.32
N PRO A 82 -8.72 17.70 9.59
CA PRO A 82 -9.82 16.75 9.40
C PRO A 82 -9.49 15.60 8.44
N LEU A 83 -8.46 15.76 7.59
CA LEU A 83 -8.07 14.73 6.64
C LEU A 83 -7.32 13.61 7.35
N ARG A 84 -7.87 12.40 7.29
CA ARG A 84 -7.39 11.23 8.01
C ARG A 84 -7.21 10.04 7.08
N LEU A 85 -6.31 9.16 7.49
CA LEU A 85 -6.18 7.80 6.96
C LEU A 85 -5.76 6.84 8.08
N VAL A 86 -5.85 5.56 7.81
CA VAL A 86 -5.19 4.51 8.58
C VAL A 86 -3.96 4.06 7.80
N ASN A 87 -2.78 4.19 8.39
CA ASN A 87 -1.52 3.83 7.74
C ASN A 87 -1.34 2.30 7.62
N GLY A 88 -0.31 1.86 6.91
CA GLY A 88 -0.03 0.43 6.71
C GLY A 88 0.26 -0.37 7.99
N ARG A 89 0.34 0.27 9.16
CA ARG A 89 0.49 -0.36 10.49
C ARG A 89 -0.82 -0.36 11.30
N GLY A 90 -1.92 0.15 10.73
CA GLY A 90 -3.21 0.22 11.40
C GLY A 90 -3.40 1.45 12.30
N HIS A 91 -2.51 2.44 12.27
CA HIS A 91 -2.61 3.64 13.09
C HIS A 91 -3.19 4.82 12.30
N ALA A 92 -4.02 5.62 12.99
CA ALA A 92 -4.54 6.85 12.41
C ALA A 92 -3.41 7.86 12.15
N ALA A 93 -3.42 8.48 10.98
CA ALA A 93 -2.51 9.53 10.59
C ALA A 93 -3.27 10.67 9.90
N SER A 94 -2.73 11.88 9.93
CA SER A 94 -3.26 13.02 9.18
C SER A 94 -2.66 13.04 7.77
N ILE A 95 -3.35 13.67 6.83
CA ILE A 95 -2.89 13.80 5.45
C ILE A 95 -2.51 15.26 5.19
N PHE A 96 -1.29 15.46 4.72
CA PHE A 96 -0.87 16.70 4.08
C PHE A 96 -1.17 16.59 2.58
N VAL A 97 -1.84 17.59 2.04
CA VAL A 97 -2.12 17.77 0.61
C VAL A 97 -1.49 19.07 0.18
N GLY A 98 -0.52 19.00 -0.71
CA GLY A 98 0.15 20.17 -1.27
C GLY A 98 -0.81 21.01 -2.10
N PRO A 99 -0.52 22.32 -2.31
CA PRO A 99 -1.43 23.25 -2.99
C PRO A 99 -1.72 22.88 -4.45
N ASP A 100 -0.81 22.18 -5.11
CA ASP A 100 -0.96 21.69 -6.49
C ASP A 100 -1.36 20.22 -6.57
N ALA A 101 -1.51 19.54 -5.43
CA ALA A 101 -1.94 18.15 -5.37
C ALA A 101 -3.46 18.03 -5.54
N GLN A 102 -3.90 17.00 -6.25
CA GLN A 102 -5.31 16.64 -6.36
C GLN A 102 -5.58 15.39 -5.56
N MET A 103 -6.44 15.48 -4.55
CA MET A 103 -6.91 14.36 -3.75
C MET A 103 -8.37 14.08 -4.08
N SER A 104 -8.63 12.96 -4.71
CA SER A 104 -9.97 12.52 -5.15
C SER A 104 -10.58 11.50 -4.20
N TRP A 105 -9.76 10.80 -3.41
CA TRP A 105 -10.25 9.88 -2.39
C TRP A 105 -10.95 10.67 -1.27
N PRO A 106 -12.15 10.26 -0.82
CA PRO A 106 -12.84 11.00 0.22
C PRO A 106 -12.01 11.09 1.50
N GLY A 107 -11.73 12.31 1.92
CA GLY A 107 -11.17 12.60 3.24
C GLY A 107 -12.28 12.63 4.28
N GLY A 108 -12.07 12.00 5.43
CA GLY A 108 -13.02 12.06 6.54
C GLY A 108 -13.41 10.71 7.10
N ASP A 109 -14.42 10.70 7.95
CA ASP A 109 -14.87 9.52 8.68
C ASP A 109 -15.33 8.44 7.71
N VAL A 110 -14.52 7.38 7.58
CA VAL A 110 -14.76 6.26 6.67
C VAL A 110 -15.83 5.29 7.18
N ASP A 111 -16.39 5.55 8.36
CA ASP A 111 -17.46 4.75 8.98
C ASP A 111 -18.87 5.02 8.40
N ALA A 112 -18.97 5.67 7.25
CA ALA A 112 -20.25 5.93 6.63
C ALA A 112 -21.02 4.61 6.37
N PRO A 113 -22.32 4.52 6.69
CA PRO A 113 -23.12 3.30 6.53
C PRO A 113 -23.13 2.70 5.13
N SER A 114 -22.74 3.48 4.15
CA SER A 114 -22.66 3.15 2.74
C SER A 114 -21.42 2.36 2.31
N MET A 115 -20.48 2.15 3.21
CA MET A 115 -19.26 1.38 2.98
C MET A 115 -19.31 0.00 3.69
N ARG A 116 -20.49 -0.48 4.01
CA ARG A 116 -20.65 -1.80 4.62
C ARG A 116 -20.27 -2.89 3.64
N ALA A 117 -19.54 -3.88 4.16
CA ALA A 117 -19.28 -5.11 3.43
C ALA A 117 -20.60 -5.79 3.05
N THR A 118 -20.68 -6.25 1.81
CA THR A 118 -21.87 -6.99 1.35
C THR A 118 -21.89 -8.39 1.97
N ARG A 119 -20.72 -9.05 2.01
CA ARG A 119 -20.54 -10.37 2.63
C ARG A 119 -19.08 -10.62 2.99
N GLU A 120 -18.90 -11.51 3.94
CA GLU A 120 -17.61 -12.02 4.35
C GLU A 120 -17.55 -13.53 4.06
N GLU A 121 -16.46 -14.01 3.48
CA GLU A 121 -16.28 -15.42 3.13
C GLU A 121 -14.93 -15.94 3.60
N ASP A 122 -14.90 -17.10 4.26
CA ASP A 122 -13.67 -17.85 4.54
C ASP A 122 -13.28 -18.66 3.30
N ILE A 123 -12.16 -18.30 2.70
CA ILE A 123 -11.58 -19.00 1.54
C ILE A 123 -10.53 -20.04 1.93
N GLY A 124 -10.30 -20.26 3.23
CA GLY A 124 -9.22 -21.13 3.72
C GLY A 124 -9.32 -22.56 3.18
N ALA A 125 -10.52 -23.13 3.05
CA ALA A 125 -10.70 -24.45 2.47
C ALA A 125 -10.31 -24.49 0.98
N ARG A 126 -10.64 -23.45 0.22
CA ARG A 126 -10.28 -23.32 -1.21
C ARG A 126 -8.77 -23.18 -1.42
N VAL A 127 -8.11 -22.39 -0.56
CA VAL A 127 -6.65 -22.24 -0.58
C VAL A 127 -5.96 -23.57 -0.23
N ARG A 128 -6.43 -24.27 0.82
CA ARG A 128 -5.89 -25.59 1.20
C ARG A 128 -5.99 -26.61 0.09
N ALA A 129 -7.07 -26.60 -0.68
CA ALA A 129 -7.24 -27.52 -1.81
C ALA A 129 -6.23 -27.29 -2.94
N ARG A 130 -5.65 -26.08 -3.02
CA ARG A 130 -4.69 -25.69 -4.07
C ARG A 130 -3.22 -25.96 -3.71
N ILE A 131 -2.83 -25.67 -2.46
CA ILE A 131 -1.41 -25.75 -2.05
C ILE A 131 -1.15 -26.64 -0.83
N GLY A 132 -2.19 -27.22 -0.23
CA GLY A 132 -2.05 -27.89 1.07
C GLY A 132 -1.72 -26.87 2.18
N GLY A 133 -1.81 -27.29 3.44
CA GLY A 133 -1.51 -26.40 4.56
C GLY A 133 -2.70 -25.56 5.05
N GLY A 134 -2.52 -24.92 6.20
CA GLY A 134 -3.60 -24.31 6.98
C GLY A 134 -3.69 -22.79 6.85
N LEU A 135 -3.95 -22.26 5.66
CA LEU A 135 -4.28 -20.84 5.53
C LEU A 135 -5.78 -20.64 5.73
N SER A 136 -6.16 -20.03 6.85
CA SER A 136 -7.49 -19.46 7.01
C SER A 136 -7.42 -18.01 6.57
N ARG A 137 -8.20 -17.64 5.56
CA ARG A 137 -8.29 -16.27 5.08
C ARG A 137 -9.74 -15.90 4.88
N CYS A 138 -10.07 -14.74 5.41
CA CYS A 138 -11.33 -14.11 5.16
C CYS A 138 -11.17 -13.09 4.04
N VAL A 139 -12.05 -13.14 3.09
CA VAL A 139 -12.23 -12.08 2.10
C VAL A 139 -13.53 -11.34 2.39
N VAL A 140 -13.47 -10.04 2.18
CA VAL A 140 -14.63 -9.19 2.32
C VAL A 140 -15.00 -8.67 0.94
N VAL A 141 -16.24 -8.91 0.54
CA VAL A 141 -16.80 -8.53 -0.76
C VAL A 141 -17.69 -7.30 -0.58
N HIS A 142 -17.42 -6.28 -1.36
CA HIS A 142 -18.22 -5.07 -1.44
C HIS A 142 -18.85 -5.00 -2.84
N ASP A 143 -20.16 -5.02 -2.90
CA ASP A 143 -20.94 -4.78 -4.11
C ASP A 143 -21.64 -3.43 -4.01
N GLY A 144 -21.75 -2.72 -5.14
CA GLY A 144 -22.55 -1.50 -5.25
C GLY A 144 -24.03 -1.80 -5.50
N GLU A 145 -24.78 -0.77 -5.86
CA GLU A 145 -26.21 -0.89 -6.19
C GLU A 145 -26.45 -1.63 -7.52
N GLN A 146 -25.52 -1.49 -8.45
CA GLN A 146 -25.62 -2.17 -9.75
C GLN A 146 -25.01 -3.58 -9.68
N ALA A 147 -25.55 -4.50 -10.47
CA ALA A 147 -25.00 -5.82 -10.62
C ALA A 147 -23.53 -5.74 -11.08
N PRO A 148 -22.61 -6.48 -10.43
CA PRO A 148 -21.19 -6.38 -10.76
C PRO A 148 -20.89 -6.94 -12.15
N THR A 149 -20.12 -6.20 -12.91
CA THR A 149 -19.61 -6.57 -14.24
C THR A 149 -18.10 -6.73 -14.27
N ARG A 150 -17.39 -6.19 -13.26
CA ARG A 150 -15.94 -6.23 -13.10
C ARG A 150 -15.59 -6.47 -11.64
N THR A 151 -14.40 -7.01 -11.39
CA THR A 151 -13.92 -7.26 -10.02
C THR A 151 -12.54 -6.67 -9.80
N LEU A 152 -12.38 -5.87 -8.75
CA LEU A 152 -11.09 -5.47 -8.20
C LEU A 152 -10.78 -6.33 -6.97
N VAL A 153 -9.65 -7.00 -6.98
CA VAL A 153 -9.11 -7.73 -5.82
C VAL A 153 -7.98 -6.90 -5.21
N VAL A 154 -8.00 -6.68 -3.90
CA VAL A 154 -7.00 -5.87 -3.20
C VAL A 154 -6.36 -6.67 -2.07
N PHE A 155 -5.02 -6.79 -2.10
CA PHE A 155 -4.25 -7.32 -0.97
C PHE A 155 -4.23 -6.31 0.19
N ASP A 156 -3.86 -6.78 1.38
CA ASP A 156 -3.84 -5.97 2.61
C ASP A 156 -5.22 -5.34 2.93
N GLY A 157 -6.27 -6.13 2.75
CA GLY A 157 -7.66 -5.70 2.82
C GLY A 157 -8.04 -4.99 4.12
N ASP A 158 -7.39 -5.30 5.23
CA ASP A 158 -7.65 -4.64 6.53
C ASP A 158 -7.33 -3.14 6.45
N VAL A 159 -6.18 -2.79 5.87
CA VAL A 159 -5.76 -1.39 5.65
C VAL A 159 -6.72 -0.68 4.69
N TRP A 160 -7.09 -1.35 3.60
CA TRP A 160 -7.97 -0.77 2.60
C TRP A 160 -9.40 -0.56 3.13
N ARG A 161 -9.93 -1.51 3.92
CA ARG A 161 -11.23 -1.35 4.57
C ARG A 161 -11.23 -0.20 5.57
N ALA A 162 -10.16 -0.10 6.38
CA ALA A 162 -10.00 1.02 7.31
C ALA A 162 -9.87 2.39 6.59
N ASN A 163 -9.54 2.40 5.29
CA ASN A 163 -9.49 3.59 4.44
C ASN A 163 -10.70 3.71 3.50
N GLY A 164 -11.77 2.96 3.74
CA GLY A 164 -13.03 3.14 3.05
C GLY A 164 -13.07 2.63 1.61
N VAL A 165 -12.31 1.58 1.28
CA VAL A 165 -12.22 1.04 -0.10
C VAL A 165 -13.58 0.68 -0.72
N GLY A 166 -14.58 0.35 0.08
CA GLY A 166 -15.96 0.10 -0.39
C GLY A 166 -16.59 1.29 -1.12
N TRP A 167 -16.09 2.51 -0.90
CA TRP A 167 -16.51 3.70 -1.65
C TRP A 167 -16.31 3.56 -3.18
N LEU A 168 -15.34 2.78 -3.61
CA LEU A 168 -15.07 2.54 -5.03
C LEU A 168 -16.28 1.96 -5.77
N THR A 169 -17.12 1.18 -5.11
CA THR A 169 -18.35 0.62 -5.71
C THR A 169 -19.39 1.68 -6.06
N ARG A 170 -19.31 2.87 -5.48
CA ARG A 170 -20.14 4.02 -5.83
C ARG A 170 -19.53 4.85 -6.94
N ARG A 171 -18.19 5.03 -6.89
CA ARG A 171 -17.48 5.78 -7.93
C ARG A 171 -17.52 5.05 -9.26
N TYR A 172 -17.46 3.71 -9.24
CA TYR A 172 -17.46 2.86 -10.42
C TYR A 172 -18.67 1.90 -10.38
N PRO A 173 -19.83 2.30 -10.93
CA PRO A 173 -21.00 1.43 -11.00
C PRO A 173 -20.67 0.12 -11.71
N GLY A 174 -21.10 -1.01 -11.14
CA GLY A 174 -20.75 -2.34 -11.64
C GLY A 174 -19.37 -2.86 -11.22
N LEU A 175 -18.62 -2.12 -10.40
CA LEU A 175 -17.39 -2.62 -9.77
C LEU A 175 -17.73 -3.40 -8.50
N ARG A 176 -17.26 -4.65 -8.42
CA ARG A 176 -17.14 -5.41 -7.17
C ARG A 176 -15.74 -5.19 -6.60
N VAL A 177 -15.63 -4.95 -5.31
CA VAL A 177 -14.33 -4.88 -4.63
C VAL A 177 -14.21 -6.06 -3.66
N VAL A 178 -13.16 -6.85 -3.82
CA VAL A 178 -12.84 -7.98 -2.94
C VAL A 178 -11.53 -7.68 -2.23
N THR A 179 -11.56 -7.61 -0.92
CA THR A 179 -10.39 -7.36 -0.10
C THR A 179 -9.92 -8.63 0.59
N ILE A 180 -8.63 -8.94 0.49
CA ILE A 180 -8.00 -10.10 1.13
C ILE A 180 -7.33 -9.63 2.41
N GLY A 181 -7.77 -10.10 3.57
CA GLY A 181 -7.14 -9.80 4.86
C GLY A 181 -5.70 -10.30 4.94
N ALA A 182 -4.83 -9.54 5.59
CA ALA A 182 -3.41 -9.84 5.66
C ALA A 182 -3.04 -10.92 6.70
N GLY A 183 -3.88 -11.15 7.70
CA GLY A 183 -3.52 -11.94 8.87
C GLY A 183 -2.46 -11.24 9.73
N ASP A 184 -1.60 -12.00 10.42
CA ASP A 184 -0.47 -11.41 11.13
C ASP A 184 0.69 -11.06 10.17
N VAL A 185 1.66 -10.30 10.69
CA VAL A 185 2.81 -9.80 9.91
C VAL A 185 3.62 -10.92 9.28
N GLU A 186 3.82 -12.04 10.00
CA GLU A 186 4.62 -13.17 9.52
C GLU A 186 3.87 -13.98 8.46
N ALA A 187 2.58 -14.22 8.66
CA ALA A 187 1.71 -14.85 7.68
C ALA A 187 1.65 -14.00 6.40
N ARG A 188 1.44 -12.69 6.54
CA ARG A 188 1.46 -11.75 5.42
C ARG A 188 2.76 -11.83 4.64
N ARG A 189 3.89 -11.76 5.33
CA ARG A 189 5.20 -11.84 4.69
C ARG A 189 5.36 -13.15 3.91
N ARG A 190 5.12 -14.29 4.57
CA ARG A 190 5.27 -15.61 3.96
C ARG A 190 4.41 -15.80 2.72
N GLU A 191 3.15 -15.35 2.77
CA GLU A 191 2.18 -15.58 1.70
C GLU A 191 2.37 -14.66 0.50
N LEU A 192 2.62 -13.36 0.76
CA LEU A 192 2.76 -12.39 -0.33
C LEU A 192 4.14 -12.42 -1.00
N THR A 193 5.09 -13.19 -0.45
CA THR A 193 6.41 -13.38 -1.06
C THR A 193 6.63 -14.76 -1.67
N ASP A 194 5.60 -15.62 -1.63
CA ASP A 194 5.59 -16.95 -2.22
C ASP A 194 4.61 -17.00 -3.41
N ALA A 195 5.12 -17.26 -4.60
CA ALA A 195 4.33 -17.21 -5.84
C ALA A 195 3.21 -18.26 -5.88
N ASP A 196 3.43 -19.44 -5.30
CA ASP A 196 2.43 -20.51 -5.24
C ASP A 196 1.31 -20.14 -4.28
N ALA A 197 1.64 -19.55 -3.13
CA ALA A 197 0.66 -19.04 -2.17
C ALA A 197 -0.18 -17.90 -2.78
N VAL A 198 0.45 -16.97 -3.49
CA VAL A 198 -0.23 -15.87 -4.20
C VAL A 198 -1.20 -16.44 -5.25
N SER A 199 -0.75 -17.39 -6.05
CA SER A 199 -1.58 -18.04 -7.07
C SER A 199 -2.78 -18.76 -6.46
N ALA A 200 -2.58 -19.48 -5.35
CA ALA A 200 -3.65 -20.18 -4.65
C ALA A 200 -4.66 -19.22 -4.02
N LEU A 201 -4.19 -18.13 -3.39
CA LEU A 201 -5.04 -17.09 -2.83
C LEU A 201 -5.91 -16.45 -3.92
N LEU A 202 -5.31 -15.97 -4.99
CA LEU A 202 -6.03 -15.32 -6.08
C LEU A 202 -6.99 -16.27 -6.79
N GLY A 203 -6.58 -17.53 -7.03
CA GLY A 203 -7.46 -18.54 -7.59
C GLY A 203 -8.69 -18.79 -6.72
N ALA A 204 -8.51 -18.90 -5.39
CA ALA A 204 -9.62 -19.07 -4.46
C ALA A 204 -10.53 -17.83 -4.41
N VAL A 205 -9.96 -16.63 -4.55
CA VAL A 205 -10.73 -15.37 -4.63
C VAL A 205 -11.51 -15.27 -5.93
N CYS A 206 -10.93 -15.64 -7.06
CA CYS A 206 -11.63 -15.66 -8.35
C CYS A 206 -12.83 -16.61 -8.33
N ASP A 207 -12.74 -17.76 -7.64
CA ASP A 207 -13.88 -18.68 -7.45
C ASP A 207 -15.04 -18.03 -6.67
N VAL A 208 -14.75 -17.09 -5.77
CA VAL A 208 -15.74 -16.34 -4.99
C VAL A 208 -16.24 -15.11 -5.72
N ALA A 209 -15.33 -14.43 -6.40
CA ALA A 209 -15.62 -13.18 -7.11
C ALA A 209 -16.56 -13.39 -8.32
N GLY A 210 -16.34 -14.43 -9.07
CA GLY A 210 -17.28 -15.04 -10.02
C GLY A 210 -17.77 -14.22 -11.20
N VAL A 211 -17.28 -12.99 -11.49
CA VAL A 211 -17.84 -12.15 -12.56
C VAL A 211 -16.81 -11.26 -13.25
N GLY A 212 -16.85 -11.32 -14.60
CA GLY A 212 -16.23 -10.36 -15.51
C GLY A 212 -14.71 -10.26 -15.44
N PRO A 213 -14.16 -9.24 -16.10
CA PRO A 213 -12.76 -8.88 -16.03
C PRO A 213 -12.28 -8.64 -14.58
N VAL A 214 -11.06 -9.09 -14.27
CA VAL A 214 -10.48 -8.98 -12.94
C VAL A 214 -9.24 -8.08 -12.98
N ALA A 215 -9.20 -7.11 -12.07
CA ALA A 215 -7.98 -6.38 -11.71
C ALA A 215 -7.49 -6.79 -10.33
N VAL A 216 -6.17 -6.80 -10.13
CA VAL A 216 -5.54 -7.08 -8.83
C VAL A 216 -4.64 -5.92 -8.43
N ALA A 217 -4.80 -5.41 -7.22
CA ALA A 217 -4.00 -4.33 -6.66
C ALA A 217 -3.30 -4.74 -5.37
N GLY A 218 -2.10 -4.20 -5.15
CA GLY A 218 -1.36 -4.43 -3.92
C GLY A 218 -0.19 -3.48 -3.73
N GLN A 219 0.24 -3.30 -2.48
CA GLN A 219 1.27 -2.38 -2.05
C GLN A 219 2.40 -3.11 -1.32
N SER A 220 3.63 -2.64 -1.48
CA SER A 220 4.77 -3.22 -0.79
C SER A 220 4.92 -4.73 -1.11
N PHE A 221 4.79 -5.64 -0.14
CA PHE A 221 4.71 -7.09 -0.42
C PHE A 221 3.47 -7.46 -1.24
N GLY A 222 2.34 -6.76 -1.07
CA GLY A 222 1.17 -6.91 -1.94
C GLY A 222 1.48 -6.52 -3.38
N GLY A 223 2.28 -5.47 -3.61
CA GLY A 223 2.75 -5.09 -4.95
C GLY A 223 3.68 -6.14 -5.56
N LEU A 224 4.55 -6.77 -4.77
CA LEU A 224 5.36 -7.92 -5.20
C LEU A 224 4.46 -9.10 -5.59
N ALA A 225 3.44 -9.41 -4.77
CA ALA A 225 2.48 -10.47 -5.04
C ALA A 225 1.71 -10.25 -6.36
N VAL A 226 1.32 -8.99 -6.64
CA VAL A 226 0.69 -8.61 -7.91
C VAL A 226 1.58 -8.95 -9.10
N LEU A 227 2.88 -8.61 -9.03
CA LEU A 227 3.83 -8.92 -10.10
C LEU A 227 4.12 -10.41 -10.22
N GLN A 228 4.21 -11.14 -9.11
CA GLN A 228 4.33 -12.61 -9.12
C GLN A 228 3.11 -13.25 -9.80
N ALA A 229 1.90 -12.76 -9.53
CA ALA A 229 0.69 -13.24 -10.18
C ALA A 229 0.69 -12.96 -11.69
N ALA A 230 1.14 -11.78 -12.12
CA ALA A 230 1.27 -11.45 -13.53
C ALA A 230 2.24 -12.38 -14.25
N LEU A 231 3.39 -12.65 -13.63
CA LEU A 231 4.42 -13.54 -14.19
C LEU A 231 4.01 -15.01 -14.18
N GLY A 232 3.28 -15.45 -13.15
CA GLY A 232 2.81 -16.84 -13.01
C GLY A 232 1.73 -17.24 -13.99
N GLY A 233 0.82 -16.32 -14.36
CA GLY A 233 -0.22 -16.53 -15.37
C GLY A 233 -1.29 -17.57 -15.00
N SER A 234 -1.37 -17.94 -13.75
CA SER A 234 -2.26 -19.01 -13.26
C SER A 234 -3.68 -18.55 -12.92
N VAL A 235 -3.96 -17.25 -13.02
CA VAL A 235 -5.25 -16.64 -12.69
C VAL A 235 -5.76 -15.77 -13.85
N PRO A 236 -7.07 -15.70 -14.09
CA PRO A 236 -7.68 -14.95 -15.19
C PRO A 236 -7.74 -13.44 -14.84
N VAL A 237 -6.59 -12.80 -14.64
CA VAL A 237 -6.45 -11.38 -14.33
C VAL A 237 -5.88 -10.66 -15.56
N GLU A 238 -6.45 -9.53 -15.93
CA GLU A 238 -6.05 -8.75 -17.09
C GLU A 238 -5.38 -7.42 -16.73
N CYS A 239 -5.64 -6.89 -15.53
CA CYS A 239 -5.06 -5.63 -15.04
C CYS A 239 -4.38 -5.85 -13.68
N PHE A 240 -3.11 -5.47 -13.59
CA PHE A 240 -2.26 -5.63 -12.42
C PHE A 240 -1.77 -4.25 -11.95
N ILE A 241 -2.04 -3.90 -10.68
CA ILE A 241 -1.70 -2.60 -10.11
C ILE A 241 -0.73 -2.81 -8.95
N ALA A 242 0.57 -2.67 -9.24
CA ALA A 242 1.66 -2.86 -8.29
C ALA A 242 2.17 -1.50 -7.78
N GLN A 243 1.86 -1.19 -6.52
CA GLN A 243 2.24 0.07 -5.88
C GLN A 243 3.42 -0.14 -4.93
N SER A 244 4.50 0.61 -5.10
CA SER A 244 5.71 0.50 -4.28
C SER A 244 6.13 -0.97 -4.04
N PRO A 245 6.22 -1.82 -5.08
CA PRO A 245 6.44 -3.25 -4.90
C PRO A 245 7.79 -3.54 -4.23
N SER A 246 7.81 -4.50 -3.29
CA SER A 246 9.02 -4.90 -2.55
C SER A 246 9.99 -5.71 -3.43
N LEU A 247 10.48 -5.14 -4.52
CA LEU A 247 11.35 -5.78 -5.52
C LEU A 247 12.73 -6.18 -5.00
N TRP A 248 13.09 -5.75 -3.81
CA TRP A 248 14.31 -6.14 -3.10
C TRP A 248 14.22 -7.53 -2.44
N TRP A 249 13.01 -8.12 -2.34
CA TRP A 249 12.80 -9.40 -1.66
C TRP A 249 13.52 -10.56 -2.36
N GLY A 250 14.17 -11.40 -1.55
CA GLY A 250 14.99 -12.51 -2.07
C GLY A 250 16.34 -12.08 -2.64
N GLY A 251 16.74 -10.80 -2.46
CA GLY A 251 18.06 -10.28 -2.78
C GLY A 251 19.05 -10.41 -1.64
N ASP A 252 19.92 -9.42 -1.49
CA ASP A 252 20.92 -9.46 -0.42
C ASP A 252 20.27 -9.36 0.98
N VAL A 253 21.02 -9.80 2.00
CA VAL A 253 20.57 -9.86 3.41
C VAL A 253 20.19 -8.50 4.00
N ARG A 254 20.45 -7.40 3.31
CA ARG A 254 20.18 -6.02 3.78
C ARG A 254 18.91 -5.42 3.15
N GLY A 255 18.24 -6.16 2.27
CA GLY A 255 17.05 -5.68 1.57
C GLY A 255 17.31 -4.47 0.67
N ARG A 256 18.52 -4.37 0.13
CA ARG A 256 18.93 -3.33 -0.80
C ARG A 256 19.16 -3.91 -2.17
N GLY A 257 18.79 -3.15 -3.21
CA GLY A 257 18.99 -3.58 -4.57
C GLY A 257 17.86 -4.45 -5.12
N GLU A 258 18.19 -5.34 -6.03
CA GLU A 258 17.24 -6.17 -6.77
C GLU A 258 17.11 -7.55 -6.13
N GLY A 259 15.87 -7.98 -5.94
CA GLY A 259 15.54 -9.28 -5.41
C GLY A 259 15.36 -10.37 -6.47
N ALA A 260 14.83 -11.52 -6.03
CA ALA A 260 14.69 -12.71 -6.86
C ALA A 260 13.86 -12.46 -8.14
N LEU A 261 12.72 -11.79 -8.02
CA LEU A 261 11.85 -11.46 -9.16
C LEU A 261 12.59 -10.64 -10.22
N MET A 262 13.36 -9.64 -9.80
CA MET A 262 14.16 -8.83 -10.72
C MET A 262 15.27 -9.62 -11.40
N GLY A 263 15.88 -10.55 -10.65
CA GLY A 263 16.88 -11.47 -11.20
C GLY A 263 16.28 -12.38 -12.28
N ASP A 264 15.08 -12.89 -12.09
CA ASP A 264 14.38 -13.74 -13.06
C ASP A 264 14.01 -12.95 -14.33
N LEU A 265 13.42 -11.77 -14.17
CA LEU A 265 13.11 -10.87 -15.29
C LEU A 265 14.38 -10.50 -16.10
N GLY A 266 15.46 -10.13 -15.41
CA GLY A 266 16.72 -9.76 -16.04
C GLY A 266 17.41 -10.90 -16.80
N ARG A 267 17.10 -12.16 -16.50
CA ARG A 267 17.54 -13.35 -17.24
C ARG A 267 16.61 -13.73 -18.39
N GLY A 268 15.55 -12.98 -18.62
CA GLY A 268 14.53 -13.32 -19.60
C GLY A 268 13.65 -14.51 -19.22
N ALA A 269 13.65 -14.88 -17.94
CA ALA A 269 12.80 -15.95 -17.40
C ALA A 269 11.37 -15.43 -17.21
N CYS A 270 10.74 -15.03 -18.31
CA CYS A 270 9.41 -14.45 -18.33
C CYS A 270 8.56 -15.09 -19.43
N ARG A 271 7.33 -15.47 -19.11
CA ARG A 271 6.35 -15.81 -20.14
C ARG A 271 5.93 -14.57 -20.94
N SER A 272 5.29 -14.75 -22.07
CA SER A 272 4.64 -13.62 -22.76
C SER A 272 3.54 -13.02 -21.87
N LEU A 273 3.59 -11.70 -21.71
CA LEU A 273 2.62 -10.89 -20.98
C LEU A 273 1.69 -10.13 -21.93
N SER A 274 1.66 -10.53 -23.21
CA SER A 274 0.80 -9.90 -24.23
C SER A 274 -0.68 -9.94 -23.78
N GLY A 275 -1.35 -8.79 -23.92
CA GLY A 275 -2.74 -8.63 -23.50
C GLY A 275 -2.94 -8.27 -22.01
N LEU A 276 -1.86 -8.18 -21.22
CA LEU A 276 -1.93 -7.73 -19.84
C LEU A 276 -1.61 -6.25 -19.72
N THR A 277 -2.37 -5.54 -18.88
CA THR A 277 -2.05 -4.18 -18.45
C THR A 277 -1.42 -4.22 -17.07
N ILE A 278 -0.23 -3.63 -16.90
CA ILE A 278 0.50 -3.60 -15.63
C ILE A 278 0.82 -2.16 -15.25
N TRP A 279 0.27 -1.72 -14.13
CA TRP A 279 0.61 -0.46 -13.50
C TRP A 279 1.76 -0.67 -12.53
N CYS A 280 2.86 0.03 -12.75
CA CYS A 280 4.00 0.11 -11.84
C CYS A 280 4.02 1.51 -11.25
N GLN A 281 3.68 1.64 -9.97
CA GLN A 281 3.56 2.94 -9.30
C GLN A 281 4.54 3.01 -8.13
N VAL A 282 5.20 4.17 -7.95
CA VAL A 282 6.20 4.38 -6.89
C VAL A 282 6.20 5.83 -6.41
N GLY A 283 6.51 6.06 -5.15
CA GLY A 283 6.70 7.40 -4.61
C GLY A 283 8.10 7.95 -4.92
N ALA A 284 8.21 9.18 -5.37
CA ALA A 284 9.49 9.86 -5.65
C ALA A 284 10.43 9.91 -4.43
N ARG A 285 9.85 9.85 -3.21
CA ARG A 285 10.63 9.81 -1.98
C ARG A 285 11.12 8.42 -1.60
N GLU A 286 10.76 7.40 -2.35
CA GLU A 286 11.26 6.04 -2.23
C GLU A 286 12.56 5.86 -3.05
N VAL A 287 13.53 6.71 -2.81
CA VAL A 287 14.77 6.89 -3.61
C VAL A 287 15.50 5.59 -3.96
N ALA A 288 15.48 4.58 -3.07
CA ALA A 288 16.10 3.29 -3.34
C ALA A 288 15.21 2.35 -4.17
N MET A 289 13.89 2.56 -4.16
CA MET A 289 12.92 1.71 -4.86
C MET A 289 12.59 2.23 -6.26
N ALA A 290 12.51 3.53 -6.44
CA ALA A 290 12.08 4.13 -7.70
C ALA A 290 12.90 3.63 -8.91
N PRO A 291 14.25 3.61 -8.91
CA PRO A 291 15.02 3.09 -10.04
C PRO A 291 14.79 1.60 -10.32
N VAL A 292 14.51 0.80 -9.26
CA VAL A 292 14.23 -0.63 -9.41
C VAL A 292 12.85 -0.85 -10.02
N VAL A 293 11.86 -0.04 -9.63
CA VAL A 293 10.50 -0.09 -10.20
C VAL A 293 10.52 0.35 -11.67
N GLU A 294 11.26 1.40 -12.02
CA GLU A 294 11.46 1.84 -13.40
C GLU A 294 12.07 0.74 -14.27
N ARG A 295 13.12 0.08 -13.77
CA ARG A 295 13.73 -1.05 -14.49
C ARG A 295 12.77 -2.24 -14.60
N CYS A 296 12.02 -2.56 -13.55
CA CYS A 296 10.99 -3.60 -13.59
C CYS A 296 9.97 -3.32 -14.69
N ALA A 297 9.45 -2.10 -14.75
CA ALA A 297 8.50 -1.66 -15.75
C ALA A 297 9.04 -1.85 -17.18
N ALA A 298 10.30 -1.49 -17.43
CA ALA A 298 10.96 -1.70 -18.73
C ALA A 298 11.01 -3.20 -19.09
N LEU A 299 11.47 -4.06 -18.18
CA LEU A 299 11.55 -5.51 -18.40
C LEU A 299 10.18 -6.16 -18.63
N LEU A 300 9.14 -5.73 -17.91
CA LEU A 300 7.77 -6.19 -18.16
C LEU A 300 7.26 -5.79 -19.55
N GLY A 301 7.61 -4.60 -20.01
CA GLY A 301 7.34 -4.15 -21.38
C GLY A 301 8.04 -5.00 -22.42
N GLU A 302 9.31 -5.39 -22.19
CA GLU A 302 10.04 -6.31 -23.07
C GLU A 302 9.39 -7.70 -23.12
N CYS A 303 8.72 -8.13 -22.03
CA CYS A 303 7.92 -9.36 -22.01
C CYS A 303 6.55 -9.21 -22.70
N GLY A 304 6.21 -8.04 -23.23
CA GLY A 304 5.01 -7.78 -24.04
C GLY A 304 3.82 -7.22 -23.28
N ALA A 305 3.97 -6.83 -22.01
CA ALA A 305 2.89 -6.16 -21.27
C ALA A 305 2.67 -4.71 -21.75
N LEU A 306 1.42 -4.24 -21.65
CA LEU A 306 1.13 -2.81 -21.69
C LEU A 306 1.44 -2.24 -20.29
N VAL A 307 2.58 -1.55 -20.16
CA VAL A 307 3.02 -1.03 -18.85
C VAL A 307 2.69 0.45 -18.72
N ARG A 308 2.10 0.81 -17.58
CA ARG A 308 1.92 2.18 -17.10
C ARG A 308 2.87 2.41 -15.92
N LEU A 309 3.85 3.28 -16.09
CA LEU A 309 4.78 3.67 -15.03
C LEU A 309 4.43 5.06 -14.53
N GLU A 310 4.18 5.17 -13.22
CA GLU A 310 3.87 6.44 -12.57
C GLU A 310 4.71 6.67 -11.33
N CYS A 311 5.19 7.91 -11.18
CA CYS A 311 5.96 8.36 -10.03
C CYS A 311 5.22 9.51 -9.34
N TYR A 312 4.79 9.30 -8.11
CA TYR A 312 4.03 10.26 -7.31
C TYR A 312 4.94 11.05 -6.36
N SER A 313 4.61 12.31 -6.08
CA SER A 313 5.32 13.16 -5.11
C SER A 313 5.02 12.74 -3.65
N GLY A 314 5.18 11.45 -3.37
CA GLY A 314 4.91 10.79 -2.09
C GLY A 314 6.04 9.86 -1.67
N GLY A 315 5.81 9.17 -0.54
CA GLY A 315 6.69 8.13 -0.01
C GLY A 315 6.04 6.74 -0.05
N HIS A 316 6.44 5.83 0.84
CA HIS A 316 5.82 4.51 1.02
C HIS A 316 4.53 4.65 1.82
N ASP A 317 3.46 5.13 1.19
CA ASP A 317 2.34 5.75 1.89
C ASP A 317 0.97 5.48 1.27
N VAL A 318 0.02 5.06 2.10
CA VAL A 318 -1.40 4.91 1.74
C VAL A 318 -1.99 6.21 1.19
N ALA A 319 -1.48 7.36 1.63
CA ALA A 319 -1.99 8.67 1.24
C ALA A 319 -2.05 8.84 -0.28
N TRP A 320 -0.96 8.52 -1.00
CA TRP A 320 -0.95 8.59 -2.45
C TRP A 320 -1.34 7.27 -3.13
N TRP A 321 -1.16 6.10 -2.47
CA TRP A 321 -1.58 4.81 -3.05
C TRP A 321 -3.06 4.81 -3.39
N ARG A 322 -3.89 5.51 -2.61
CA ARG A 322 -5.32 5.69 -2.90
C ARG A 322 -5.54 6.41 -4.22
N GLU A 323 -4.83 7.51 -4.44
CA GLU A 323 -4.92 8.30 -5.69
C GLU A 323 -4.35 7.51 -6.88
N GLY A 324 -3.25 6.80 -6.69
CA GLY A 324 -2.69 5.91 -7.71
C GLY A 324 -3.62 4.76 -8.09
N LEU A 325 -4.34 4.20 -7.12
CA LEU A 325 -5.36 3.20 -7.40
C LEU A 325 -6.51 3.80 -8.23
N LEU A 326 -6.96 5.02 -7.90
CA LEU A 326 -8.00 5.71 -8.68
C LEU A 326 -7.56 5.96 -10.11
N ALA A 327 -6.33 6.44 -10.33
CA ALA A 327 -5.80 6.68 -11.68
C ALA A 327 -5.83 5.39 -12.53
N ALA A 328 -5.42 4.26 -11.95
CA ALA A 328 -5.48 2.98 -12.65
C ALA A 328 -6.93 2.52 -12.92
N LEU A 329 -7.85 2.72 -11.99
CA LEU A 329 -9.26 2.35 -12.16
C LEU A 329 -9.99 3.28 -13.13
N ASP A 330 -9.66 4.57 -13.16
CA ASP A 330 -10.23 5.52 -14.12
C ASP A 330 -9.90 5.12 -15.57
N GLU A 331 -8.74 4.49 -15.83
CA GLU A 331 -8.41 3.93 -17.15
C GLU A 331 -9.05 2.55 -17.38
N TRP A 332 -9.07 1.68 -16.36
CA TRP A 332 -9.52 0.28 -16.54
C TRP A 332 -11.05 0.13 -16.53
N CYS A 333 -11.78 1.00 -15.84
CA CYS A 333 -13.24 0.92 -15.72
C CYS A 333 -13.99 1.58 -16.88
N VAL A 334 -13.30 2.30 -17.76
CA VAL A 334 -13.86 2.88 -18.98
C VAL A 334 -13.82 1.87 -20.10
#